data_13665e275860a738a008d411e2281934
#
_entry.id   13665e275860a738a008d411e2281934
#
_cell.length_a   1.000
_cell.length_b   1.000
_cell.length_c   1.000
_cell.angle_alpha   90.00
_cell.angle_beta   90.00
_cell.angle_gamma   90.00
#
_symmetry.space_group_name_H-M   'P 1'
#
loop_
_entity.id
_entity.type
_entity.pdbx_description
1 polymer ?
#
loop_
_entity_poly.entity_id
_entity_poly.type
_entity_poly.pdbx_seq_one_letter_code
_entity_poly.pdbx_strand_id
1 'polypeptide(L)'
;MLTQFSRTELLLGKEAMDRLKNARVAVFVIGGVGGYVCEALVRTGVGAFDLIDDDKVCLTNLNRQIIATRKTVGKYKTEVMKERMLEINPDVKVEIHDCFFLPENAKDFPFEEYDYIVDAVDTVTAKIALVMKAKEMNIPIISSMGAGNKLDASKFEVADIYKTSVCPLAKVMRRELKKRGVKKLKVVYSKEEPIKPVEDMAISCRSNCICPPGAKHKCTERRAIPGSVAFVPSVVGLIIAGEVVKDLVKDC
;
A
#
# COMPACT_ATOMS: atom_id res chain seq x y z
N MET A 1 -0.89 30.46 -13.04
CA MET A 1 -2.01 30.53 -12.05
C MET A 1 -1.66 29.58 -10.89
N LEU A 2 -1.92 29.96 -9.64
CA LEU A 2 -1.64 29.08 -8.49
C LEU A 2 -2.63 27.92 -8.46
N THR A 3 -2.12 26.71 -8.18
CA THR A 3 -2.89 25.48 -8.02
C THR A 3 -2.53 24.81 -6.70
N GLN A 4 -3.25 23.75 -6.31
CA GLN A 4 -2.91 22.91 -5.14
C GLN A 4 -1.50 22.31 -5.24
N PHE A 5 -0.93 22.21 -6.44
CA PHE A 5 0.39 21.63 -6.70
C PHE A 5 1.52 22.65 -6.82
N SER A 6 1.25 23.96 -6.71
CA SER A 6 2.26 24.99 -6.95
C SER A 6 3.52 24.85 -6.08
N ARG A 7 3.37 24.40 -4.82
CA ARG A 7 4.53 24.16 -3.95
C ARG A 7 5.33 22.92 -4.34
N THR A 8 4.67 21.91 -4.87
CA THR A 8 5.33 20.72 -5.41
C THR A 8 6.09 21.07 -6.69
N GLU A 9 5.48 21.87 -7.56
CA GLU A 9 6.11 22.37 -8.79
C GLU A 9 7.36 23.21 -8.53
N LEU A 10 7.37 24.05 -7.46
CA LEU A 10 8.57 24.79 -7.04
C LEU A 10 9.74 23.87 -6.66
N LEU A 11 9.45 22.65 -6.20
CA LEU A 11 10.46 21.67 -5.79
C LEU A 11 10.90 20.76 -6.95
N LEU A 12 9.97 20.29 -7.76
CA LEU A 12 10.21 19.28 -8.79
C LEU A 12 10.36 19.87 -10.21
N GLY A 13 9.83 21.05 -10.45
CA GLY A 13 9.77 21.65 -11.77
C GLY A 13 8.55 21.20 -12.59
N LYS A 14 8.29 21.93 -13.68
CA LYS A 14 7.10 21.74 -14.52
C LYS A 14 7.10 20.38 -15.23
N GLU A 15 8.25 19.97 -15.78
CA GLU A 15 8.38 18.71 -16.53
C GLU A 15 8.02 17.50 -15.65
N ALA A 16 8.53 17.47 -14.42
CA ALA A 16 8.20 16.44 -13.45
C ALA A 16 6.71 16.45 -13.09
N MET A 17 6.09 17.63 -12.94
CA MET A 17 4.65 17.74 -12.67
C MET A 17 3.81 17.24 -13.85
N ASP A 18 4.19 17.54 -15.08
CA ASP A 18 3.51 17.03 -16.26
C ASP A 18 3.63 15.50 -16.36
N ARG A 19 4.77 14.94 -15.99
CA ARG A 19 4.98 13.49 -15.93
C ARG A 19 4.11 12.83 -14.85
N LEU A 20 4.08 13.37 -13.64
CA LEU A 20 3.21 12.87 -12.56
C LEU A 20 1.73 12.93 -12.93
N LYS A 21 1.29 14.02 -13.54
CA LYS A 21 -0.10 14.19 -14.00
C LYS A 21 -0.53 13.12 -15.00
N ASN A 22 0.38 12.63 -15.83
CA ASN A 22 0.11 11.60 -16.83
C ASN A 22 0.36 10.17 -16.30
N ALA A 23 0.98 10.01 -15.12
CA ALA A 23 1.29 8.71 -14.57
C ALA A 23 0.06 8.01 -14.00
N ARG A 24 0.00 6.68 -14.18
CA ARG A 24 -1.01 5.77 -13.62
C ARG A 24 -0.36 4.79 -12.64
N VAL A 25 -0.78 4.83 -11.39
CA VAL A 25 -0.23 4.02 -10.30
C VAL A 25 -1.26 3.05 -9.77
N ALA A 26 -0.93 1.75 -9.79
CA ALA A 26 -1.76 0.72 -9.17
C ALA A 26 -1.36 0.50 -7.71
N VAL A 27 -2.32 0.59 -6.78
CA VAL A 27 -2.10 0.39 -5.34
C VAL A 27 -2.88 -0.83 -4.88
N PHE A 28 -2.15 -1.87 -4.52
CA PHE A 28 -2.71 -3.12 -4.05
C PHE A 28 -2.81 -3.13 -2.53
N VAL A 29 -4.03 -3.18 -2.02
CA VAL A 29 -4.48 -3.07 -0.62
C VAL A 29 -4.46 -1.64 -0.06
N ILE A 30 -5.66 -1.12 0.19
CA ILE A 30 -5.92 0.24 0.73
C ILE A 30 -6.07 0.18 2.25
N GLY A 31 -5.02 -0.32 2.90
CA GLY A 31 -4.94 -0.45 4.35
C GLY A 31 -4.21 0.72 5.03
N GLY A 32 -3.55 0.40 6.16
CA GLY A 32 -2.75 1.37 6.92
C GLY A 32 -1.53 1.91 6.17
N VAL A 33 -0.99 1.17 5.21
CA VAL A 33 0.12 1.60 4.34
C VAL A 33 -0.44 2.19 3.04
N GLY A 34 -1.19 1.41 2.26
CA GLY A 34 -1.67 1.81 0.94
C GLY A 34 -2.55 3.06 0.94
N GLY A 35 -3.37 3.25 1.99
CA GLY A 35 -4.16 4.48 2.14
C GLY A 35 -3.29 5.74 2.23
N TYR A 36 -2.18 5.71 2.95
CA TYR A 36 -1.26 6.85 3.03
C TYR A 36 -0.39 6.99 1.76
N VAL A 37 -0.14 5.92 1.02
CA VAL A 37 0.44 6.01 -0.32
C VAL A 37 -0.48 6.80 -1.24
N CYS A 38 -1.76 6.42 -1.33
CA CYS A 38 -2.75 7.11 -2.15
C CYS A 38 -2.87 8.59 -1.77
N GLU A 39 -2.98 8.88 -0.47
CA GLU A 39 -3.04 10.24 0.07
C GLU A 39 -1.86 11.10 -0.38
N ALA A 40 -0.64 10.59 -0.24
CA ALA A 40 0.57 11.33 -0.60
C ALA A 40 0.71 11.51 -2.12
N LEU A 41 0.45 10.47 -2.90
CA LEU A 41 0.59 10.53 -4.36
C LEU A 41 -0.43 11.47 -5.01
N VAL A 42 -1.71 11.45 -4.58
CA VAL A 42 -2.72 12.36 -5.12
C VAL A 42 -2.40 13.82 -4.77
N ARG A 43 -1.87 14.08 -3.57
CA ARG A 43 -1.41 15.42 -3.15
C ARG A 43 -0.15 15.88 -3.87
N THR A 44 0.64 14.96 -4.41
CA THR A 44 1.84 15.27 -5.18
C THR A 44 1.54 15.47 -6.68
N GLY A 45 0.34 15.13 -7.15
CA GLY A 45 -0.09 15.41 -8.51
C GLY A 45 -0.09 14.20 -9.45
N VAL A 46 0.01 12.96 -8.93
CA VAL A 46 -0.24 11.76 -9.75
C VAL A 46 -1.66 11.78 -10.29
N GLY A 47 -1.82 11.58 -11.60
CA GLY A 47 -3.08 11.86 -12.29
C GLY A 47 -4.01 10.67 -12.45
N ALA A 48 -3.54 9.42 -12.31
CA ALA A 48 -4.40 8.25 -12.43
C ALA A 48 -4.02 7.14 -11.45
N PHE A 49 -5.05 6.43 -10.94
CA PHE A 49 -4.89 5.36 -9.97
C PHE A 49 -5.81 4.19 -10.27
N ASP A 50 -5.29 3.00 -9.98
CA ASP A 50 -6.08 1.79 -9.76
C ASP A 50 -6.00 1.40 -8.28
N LEU A 51 -7.13 1.30 -7.61
CA LEU A 51 -7.25 0.95 -6.21
C LEU A 51 -7.79 -0.47 -6.09
N ILE A 52 -7.00 -1.38 -5.54
CA ILE A 52 -7.35 -2.79 -5.44
C ILE A 52 -7.47 -3.20 -3.98
N ASP A 53 -8.67 -3.46 -3.50
CA ASP A 53 -8.94 -3.96 -2.13
C ASP A 53 -10.36 -4.53 -2.09
N ASP A 54 -10.58 -5.69 -1.50
CA ASP A 54 -11.92 -6.29 -1.38
C ASP A 54 -12.57 -6.10 0.00
N ASP A 55 -11.86 -5.42 0.91
CA ASP A 55 -12.31 -5.20 2.27
C ASP A 55 -13.23 -3.98 2.40
N LYS A 56 -14.09 -4.06 3.40
CA LYS A 56 -14.84 -2.90 3.94
C LYS A 56 -14.09 -2.29 5.13
N VAL A 57 -14.32 -1.00 5.36
CA VAL A 57 -13.82 -0.31 6.55
C VAL A 57 -14.40 -0.96 7.81
N CYS A 58 -13.55 -1.44 8.70
CA CYS A 58 -13.92 -2.01 9.99
C CYS A 58 -13.62 -1.01 11.13
N LEU A 59 -14.37 -1.10 12.23
CA LEU A 59 -14.15 -0.27 13.41
C LEU A 59 -12.70 -0.32 13.91
N THR A 60 -12.07 -1.49 13.89
CA THR A 60 -10.66 -1.66 14.31
C THR A 60 -9.64 -1.05 13.35
N ASN A 61 -10.08 -0.53 12.21
CA ASN A 61 -9.19 0.19 11.28
C ASN A 61 -8.99 1.66 11.66
N LEU A 62 -9.88 2.22 12.48
CA LEU A 62 -9.87 3.64 12.87
C LEU A 62 -8.54 4.08 13.51
N ASN A 63 -7.85 3.15 14.15
CA ASN A 63 -6.60 3.47 14.83
C ASN A 63 -5.41 3.77 13.90
N ARG A 64 -5.51 3.43 12.57
CA ARG A 64 -4.34 3.53 11.67
C ARG A 64 -4.63 3.75 10.18
N GLN A 65 -5.87 3.56 9.71
CA GLN A 65 -6.20 3.74 8.28
C GLN A 65 -6.82 5.12 8.08
N ILE A 66 -6.24 5.93 7.18
CA ILE A 66 -6.64 7.32 6.95
C ILE A 66 -8.10 7.46 6.49
N ILE A 67 -8.60 6.46 5.76
CA ILE A 67 -9.98 6.42 5.26
C ILE A 67 -11.00 5.98 6.32
N ALA A 68 -10.51 5.42 7.44
CA ALA A 68 -11.38 4.83 8.44
C ALA A 68 -11.82 5.88 9.47
N THR A 69 -13.09 6.20 9.42
CA THR A 69 -13.80 7.06 10.39
C THR A 69 -15.10 6.38 10.82
N ARG A 70 -15.75 6.87 11.86
CA ARG A 70 -17.06 6.33 12.27
C ARG A 70 -18.12 6.44 11.16
N LYS A 71 -17.99 7.41 10.24
CA LYS A 71 -18.93 7.62 9.11
C LYS A 71 -18.65 6.66 7.95
N THR A 72 -17.47 6.09 7.85
CA THR A 72 -17.05 5.23 6.73
C THR A 72 -17.09 3.75 7.06
N VAL A 73 -17.27 3.35 8.33
CA VAL A 73 -17.40 1.95 8.72
C VAL A 73 -18.50 1.26 7.91
N GLY A 74 -18.18 0.12 7.30
CA GLY A 74 -19.09 -0.68 6.47
C GLY A 74 -19.06 -0.37 4.97
N LYS A 75 -18.48 0.77 4.54
CA LYS A 75 -18.25 1.08 3.12
C LYS A 75 -17.01 0.34 2.59
N TYR A 76 -16.93 0.11 1.28
CA TYR A 76 -15.72 -0.41 0.64
C TYR A 76 -14.56 0.57 0.79
N LYS A 77 -13.36 0.06 1.05
CA LYS A 77 -12.16 0.90 1.24
C LYS A 77 -11.78 1.66 -0.04
N THR A 78 -11.94 1.02 -1.17
CA THR A 78 -11.69 1.58 -2.51
C THR A 78 -12.59 2.77 -2.80
N GLU A 79 -13.90 2.64 -2.53
CA GLU A 79 -14.88 3.72 -2.69
C GLU A 79 -14.54 4.92 -1.80
N VAL A 80 -14.28 4.68 -0.49
CA VAL A 80 -13.96 5.75 0.45
C VAL A 80 -12.66 6.46 0.07
N MET A 81 -11.66 5.71 -0.41
CA MET A 81 -10.40 6.32 -0.87
C MET A 81 -10.61 7.13 -2.14
N LYS A 82 -11.39 6.64 -3.10
CA LYS A 82 -11.76 7.38 -4.32
C LYS A 82 -12.47 8.70 -4.00
N GLU A 83 -13.50 8.67 -3.14
CA GLU A 83 -14.19 9.87 -2.67
C GLU A 83 -13.19 10.90 -2.11
N ARG A 84 -12.31 10.45 -1.20
CA ARG A 84 -11.28 11.29 -0.58
C ARG A 84 -10.28 11.87 -1.59
N MET A 85 -9.86 11.09 -2.58
CA MET A 85 -8.91 11.55 -3.60
C MET A 85 -9.52 12.61 -4.50
N LEU A 86 -10.81 12.47 -4.86
CA LEU A 86 -11.55 13.46 -5.63
C LEU A 86 -11.77 14.77 -4.87
N GLU A 87 -11.92 14.74 -3.53
CA GLU A 87 -11.95 15.94 -2.69
C GLU A 87 -10.60 16.69 -2.68
N ILE A 88 -9.47 15.98 -2.86
CA ILE A 88 -8.12 16.56 -2.88
C ILE A 88 -7.78 17.06 -4.30
N ASN A 89 -8.05 16.25 -5.30
CA ASN A 89 -7.79 16.56 -6.70
C ASN A 89 -9.00 16.14 -7.56
N PRO A 90 -9.89 17.08 -7.92
CA PRO A 90 -11.08 16.77 -8.71
C PRO A 90 -10.80 16.18 -10.10
N ASP A 91 -9.59 16.42 -10.65
CA ASP A 91 -9.20 15.97 -11.98
C ASP A 91 -8.55 14.57 -11.97
N VAL A 92 -8.35 13.96 -10.80
CA VAL A 92 -7.73 12.63 -10.70
C VAL A 92 -8.63 11.54 -11.25
N LYS A 93 -8.05 10.65 -12.04
CA LYS A 93 -8.76 9.46 -12.54
C LYS A 93 -8.55 8.30 -11.56
N VAL A 94 -9.63 7.71 -11.06
CA VAL A 94 -9.55 6.62 -10.09
C VAL A 94 -10.46 5.48 -10.52
N GLU A 95 -9.84 4.37 -10.89
CA GLU A 95 -10.51 3.09 -11.12
C GLU A 95 -10.46 2.26 -9.82
N ILE A 96 -11.56 1.58 -9.51
CA ILE A 96 -11.68 0.76 -8.30
C ILE A 96 -11.93 -0.70 -8.66
N HIS A 97 -11.25 -1.59 -7.94
CA HIS A 97 -11.37 -3.04 -8.09
C HIS A 97 -11.68 -3.64 -6.71
N ASP A 98 -12.97 -3.93 -6.45
CA ASP A 98 -13.45 -4.50 -5.18
C ASP A 98 -13.20 -6.01 -5.13
N CYS A 99 -11.93 -6.38 -5.34
CA CYS A 99 -11.48 -7.76 -5.36
C CYS A 99 -10.11 -7.92 -4.71
N PHE A 100 -9.83 -9.13 -4.25
CA PHE A 100 -8.50 -9.52 -3.79
C PHE A 100 -7.67 -9.96 -5.00
N PHE A 101 -6.42 -9.47 -5.07
CA PHE A 101 -5.50 -9.88 -6.14
C PHE A 101 -4.97 -11.29 -5.88
N LEU A 102 -5.17 -12.16 -6.86
CA LEU A 102 -4.66 -13.54 -6.90
C LEU A 102 -4.06 -13.82 -8.28
N PRO A 103 -3.18 -14.83 -8.42
CA PRO A 103 -2.65 -15.22 -9.72
C PRO A 103 -3.73 -15.51 -10.77
N GLU A 104 -4.86 -16.07 -10.33
CA GLU A 104 -5.96 -16.53 -11.19
C GLU A 104 -6.72 -15.37 -11.84
N ASN A 105 -6.79 -14.21 -11.17
CA ASN A 105 -7.47 -13.02 -11.68
C ASN A 105 -6.50 -11.93 -12.20
N ALA A 106 -5.21 -12.23 -12.33
CA ALA A 106 -4.22 -11.26 -12.80
C ALA A 106 -4.51 -10.72 -14.21
N LYS A 107 -5.22 -11.48 -15.06
CA LYS A 107 -5.64 -11.08 -16.41
C LYS A 107 -6.74 -10.01 -16.42
N ASP A 108 -7.43 -9.81 -15.29
CA ASP A 108 -8.55 -8.87 -15.17
C ASP A 108 -8.06 -7.44 -14.87
N PHE A 109 -6.74 -7.24 -14.74
CA PHE A 109 -6.12 -5.95 -14.47
C PHE A 109 -5.34 -5.46 -15.68
N PRO A 110 -5.45 -4.16 -16.05
CA PRO A 110 -4.75 -3.57 -17.19
C PRO A 110 -3.29 -3.25 -16.86
N PHE A 111 -2.47 -4.29 -16.60
CA PHE A 111 -1.07 -4.13 -16.20
C PHE A 111 -0.27 -3.31 -17.22
N GLU A 112 -0.60 -3.40 -18.50
CA GLU A 112 0.04 -2.65 -19.58
C GLU A 112 -0.15 -1.13 -19.51
N GLU A 113 -1.12 -0.68 -18.70
CA GLU A 113 -1.41 0.75 -18.50
C GLU A 113 -0.72 1.31 -17.25
N TYR A 114 -0.07 0.48 -16.43
CA TYR A 114 0.53 0.92 -15.18
C TYR A 114 1.96 1.40 -15.36
N ASP A 115 2.22 2.64 -14.97
CA ASP A 115 3.58 3.20 -14.89
C ASP A 115 4.31 2.74 -13.62
N TYR A 116 3.56 2.40 -12.58
CA TYR A 116 4.13 1.96 -11.31
C TYR A 116 3.16 1.08 -10.50
N ILE A 117 3.70 0.11 -9.78
CA ILE A 117 2.94 -0.77 -8.89
C ILE A 117 3.39 -0.56 -7.44
N VAL A 118 2.43 -0.36 -6.54
CA VAL A 118 2.64 -0.34 -5.09
C VAL A 118 2.03 -1.61 -4.48
N ASP A 119 2.89 -2.44 -3.92
CA ASP A 119 2.51 -3.66 -3.21
C ASP A 119 2.43 -3.39 -1.70
N ALA A 120 1.22 -3.11 -1.19
CA ALA A 120 0.91 -3.02 0.23
C ALA A 120 0.14 -4.25 0.75
N VAL A 121 0.17 -5.36 0.00
CA VAL A 121 -0.49 -6.63 0.33
C VAL A 121 0.15 -7.26 1.58
N ASP A 122 -0.64 -7.94 2.40
CA ASP A 122 -0.17 -8.59 3.63
C ASP A 122 0.04 -10.12 3.50
N THR A 123 -0.39 -10.73 2.39
CA THR A 123 -0.23 -12.16 2.14
C THR A 123 0.96 -12.45 1.23
N VAL A 124 1.77 -13.45 1.61
CA VAL A 124 3.00 -13.82 0.88
C VAL A 124 2.70 -14.27 -0.55
N THR A 125 1.64 -15.07 -0.74
CA THR A 125 1.29 -15.62 -2.06
C THR A 125 0.95 -14.51 -3.05
N ALA A 126 0.08 -13.58 -2.66
CA ALA A 126 -0.31 -12.46 -3.52
C ALA A 126 0.87 -11.50 -3.78
N LYS A 127 1.72 -11.21 -2.76
CA LYS A 127 2.96 -10.43 -2.97
C LYS A 127 3.88 -11.04 -4.02
N ILE A 128 4.12 -12.36 -3.93
CA ILE A 128 4.97 -13.05 -4.89
C ILE A 128 4.37 -12.97 -6.30
N ALA A 129 3.08 -13.23 -6.44
CA ALA A 129 2.39 -13.18 -7.72
C ALA A 129 2.48 -11.78 -8.35
N LEU A 130 2.27 -10.74 -7.54
CA LEU A 130 2.35 -9.35 -8.00
C LEU A 130 3.77 -8.97 -8.44
N VAL A 131 4.80 -9.36 -7.67
CA VAL A 131 6.20 -9.14 -8.05
C VAL A 131 6.56 -9.87 -9.34
N MET A 132 6.10 -11.12 -9.50
CA MET A 132 6.34 -11.90 -10.72
C MET A 132 5.65 -11.27 -11.92
N LYS A 133 4.42 -10.78 -11.77
CA LYS A 133 3.68 -10.10 -12.85
C LYS A 133 4.32 -8.78 -13.23
N ALA A 134 4.70 -7.95 -12.25
CA ALA A 134 5.44 -6.70 -12.49
C ALA A 134 6.76 -6.95 -13.24
N LYS A 135 7.49 -8.02 -12.87
CA LYS A 135 8.72 -8.41 -13.57
C LYS A 135 8.45 -8.87 -15.01
N GLU A 136 7.42 -9.68 -15.23
CA GLU A 136 7.01 -10.14 -16.56
C GLU A 136 6.72 -8.97 -17.50
N MET A 137 6.00 -7.96 -16.98
CA MET A 137 5.56 -6.78 -17.73
C MET A 137 6.59 -5.63 -17.71
N ASN A 138 7.75 -5.80 -17.04
CA ASN A 138 8.77 -4.76 -16.84
C ASN A 138 8.25 -3.48 -16.18
N ILE A 139 7.25 -3.59 -15.29
CA ILE A 139 6.68 -2.45 -14.58
C ILE A 139 7.46 -2.24 -13.28
N PRO A 140 7.88 -0.99 -12.97
CA PRO A 140 8.46 -0.66 -11.67
C PRO A 140 7.53 -1.02 -10.52
N ILE A 141 8.08 -1.63 -9.47
CA ILE A 141 7.32 -2.03 -8.30
C ILE A 141 8.09 -1.74 -7.01
N ILE A 142 7.40 -1.24 -6.00
CA ILE A 142 7.88 -1.13 -4.63
C ILE A 142 6.97 -1.93 -3.69
N SER A 143 7.57 -2.70 -2.78
CA SER A 143 6.82 -3.58 -1.88
C SER A 143 7.02 -3.17 -0.42
N SER A 144 5.92 -2.99 0.30
CA SER A 144 5.93 -2.83 1.76
C SER A 144 6.21 -4.16 2.43
N MET A 145 7.19 -4.21 3.33
CA MET A 145 7.37 -5.33 4.24
C MET A 145 6.50 -5.16 5.49
N GLY A 146 6.70 -5.99 6.52
CA GLY A 146 5.84 -5.98 7.70
C GLY A 146 5.90 -4.66 8.49
N ALA A 147 4.76 -3.98 8.60
CA ALA A 147 4.57 -2.75 9.38
C ALA A 147 3.85 -2.98 10.72
N GLY A 148 3.36 -4.17 10.99
CA GLY A 148 2.74 -4.53 12.27
C GLY A 148 3.73 -4.85 13.37
N ASN A 149 3.26 -4.78 14.63
CA ASN A 149 4.05 -5.11 15.83
C ASN A 149 5.31 -4.24 15.99
N LYS A 150 5.20 -2.94 15.72
CA LYS A 150 6.29 -1.97 15.75
C LYS A 150 5.83 -0.65 16.33
N LEU A 151 6.75 0.07 16.96
CA LEU A 151 6.53 1.39 17.56
C LEU A 151 7.51 2.46 17.07
N ASP A 152 8.62 2.06 16.45
CA ASP A 152 9.64 2.99 15.98
C ASP A 152 9.59 3.14 14.45
N ALA A 153 8.86 4.17 14.00
CA ALA A 153 8.75 4.49 12.59
C ALA A 153 10.08 4.97 11.96
N SER A 154 11.03 5.45 12.77
CA SER A 154 12.34 5.93 12.29
C SER A 154 13.26 4.80 11.82
N LYS A 155 12.96 3.55 12.19
CA LYS A 155 13.73 2.36 11.78
C LYS A 155 13.32 1.79 10.41
N PHE A 156 12.39 2.44 9.71
CA PHE A 156 12.07 2.05 8.35
C PHE A 156 13.06 2.65 7.35
N GLU A 157 13.47 1.83 6.41
CA GLU A 157 14.37 2.23 5.33
C GLU A 157 13.98 1.60 3.99
N VAL A 158 14.43 2.24 2.91
CA VAL A 158 14.33 1.72 1.55
C VAL A 158 15.56 0.89 1.23
N ALA A 159 15.36 -0.32 0.73
CA ALA A 159 16.45 -1.20 0.34
C ALA A 159 16.07 -2.14 -0.80
N ASP A 160 17.07 -2.81 -1.37
CA ASP A 160 16.83 -4.03 -2.13
C ASP A 160 16.45 -5.17 -1.17
N ILE A 161 15.50 -6.02 -1.57
CA ILE A 161 15.03 -7.15 -0.74
C ILE A 161 16.18 -8.01 -0.23
N TYR A 162 17.25 -8.19 -1.01
CA TYR A 162 18.40 -9.01 -0.63
C TYR A 162 19.36 -8.33 0.35
N LYS A 163 19.18 -7.02 0.59
CA LYS A 163 19.93 -6.24 1.60
C LYS A 163 19.17 -6.05 2.91
N THR A 164 17.95 -6.62 3.01
CA THR A 164 17.12 -6.50 4.22
C THR A 164 17.60 -7.41 5.35
N SER A 165 17.33 -7.03 6.58
CA SER A 165 17.63 -7.78 7.80
C SER A 165 16.41 -7.82 8.73
N VAL A 166 16.49 -8.51 9.85
CA VAL A 166 15.51 -8.52 10.97
C VAL A 166 14.08 -8.93 10.57
N CYS A 167 13.45 -8.28 9.58
CA CYS A 167 12.05 -8.45 9.23
C CYS A 167 11.69 -9.89 8.80
N PRO A 168 10.78 -10.60 9.50
CA PRO A 168 10.40 -11.97 9.18
C PRO A 168 9.76 -12.10 7.79
N LEU A 169 8.90 -11.15 7.39
CA LEU A 169 8.27 -11.16 6.07
C LEU A 169 9.32 -11.01 4.96
N ALA A 170 10.26 -10.08 5.12
CA ALA A 170 11.36 -9.91 4.15
C ALA A 170 12.22 -11.19 4.03
N LYS A 171 12.45 -11.91 5.13
CA LYS A 171 13.16 -13.20 5.11
C LYS A 171 12.45 -14.24 4.25
N VAL A 172 11.13 -14.35 4.37
CA VAL A 172 10.32 -15.26 3.55
C VAL A 172 10.35 -14.82 2.08
N MET A 173 10.11 -13.53 1.80
CA MET A 173 10.11 -12.99 0.45
C MET A 173 11.46 -13.21 -0.26
N ARG A 174 12.59 -12.95 0.41
CA ARG A 174 13.94 -13.22 -0.15
C ARG A 174 14.08 -14.65 -0.62
N ARG A 175 13.68 -15.61 0.24
CA ARG A 175 13.79 -17.03 -0.08
C ARG A 175 12.95 -17.41 -1.30
N GLU A 176 11.70 -16.97 -1.30
CA GLU A 176 10.74 -17.35 -2.35
C GLU A 176 11.03 -16.65 -3.69
N LEU A 177 11.46 -15.38 -3.66
CA LEU A 177 11.83 -14.64 -4.86
C LEU A 177 13.14 -15.15 -5.47
N LYS A 178 14.12 -15.55 -4.64
CA LYS A 178 15.37 -16.17 -5.12
C LYS A 178 15.11 -17.44 -5.91
N LYS A 179 14.21 -18.32 -5.43
CA LYS A 179 13.80 -19.54 -6.14
C LYS A 179 13.19 -19.26 -7.52
N ARG A 180 12.56 -18.09 -7.68
CA ARG A 180 11.89 -17.64 -8.92
C ARG A 180 12.76 -16.76 -9.82
N GLY A 181 14.06 -16.66 -9.50
CA GLY A 181 15.02 -15.91 -10.30
C GLY A 181 14.80 -14.39 -10.31
N VAL A 182 14.13 -13.83 -9.30
CA VAL A 182 14.02 -12.38 -9.09
C VAL A 182 15.35 -11.88 -8.55
N LYS A 183 16.04 -11.00 -9.29
CA LYS A 183 17.38 -10.51 -8.94
C LYS A 183 17.36 -9.31 -8.01
N LYS A 184 16.29 -8.49 -8.04
CA LYS A 184 16.14 -7.29 -7.22
C LYS A 184 14.67 -6.98 -7.00
N LEU A 185 14.35 -6.35 -5.88
CA LEU A 185 13.05 -5.76 -5.58
C LEU A 185 13.25 -4.61 -4.60
N LYS A 186 12.78 -3.40 -4.96
CA LYS A 186 12.75 -2.27 -4.03
C LYS A 186 11.70 -2.51 -2.95
N VAL A 187 12.10 -2.39 -1.69
CA VAL A 187 11.22 -2.60 -0.55
C VAL A 187 11.38 -1.51 0.50
N VAL A 188 10.32 -1.29 1.27
CA VAL A 188 10.38 -0.54 2.53
C VAL A 188 10.22 -1.55 3.67
N TYR A 189 11.20 -1.60 4.56
CA TYR A 189 11.22 -2.54 5.67
C TYR A 189 11.78 -1.89 6.93
N SER A 190 11.55 -2.48 8.10
CA SER A 190 12.06 -1.98 9.37
C SER A 190 13.18 -2.86 9.90
N LYS A 191 14.17 -2.20 10.52
CA LYS A 191 15.22 -2.83 11.36
C LYS A 191 14.79 -3.04 12.82
N GLU A 192 13.57 -2.62 13.17
CA GLU A 192 12.99 -2.91 14.48
C GLU A 192 12.57 -4.38 14.55
N GLU A 193 12.96 -5.07 15.62
CA GLU A 193 12.43 -6.41 15.91
C GLU A 193 10.93 -6.32 16.23
N PRO A 194 10.10 -7.21 15.67
CA PRO A 194 8.67 -7.21 15.98
C PRO A 194 8.42 -7.42 17.47
N ILE A 195 7.66 -6.54 18.06
CA ILE A 195 7.22 -6.65 19.45
C ILE A 195 6.22 -7.81 19.57
N LYS A 196 6.35 -8.64 20.59
CA LYS A 196 5.37 -9.69 20.85
C LYS A 196 4.05 -9.04 21.29
N PRO A 197 2.93 -9.24 20.55
CA PRO A 197 1.64 -8.69 20.97
C PRO A 197 1.20 -9.26 22.32
N VAL A 198 0.45 -8.46 23.07
CA VAL A 198 -0.26 -8.95 24.26
C VAL A 198 -1.36 -9.91 23.80
N GLU A 199 -1.32 -11.14 24.27
CA GLU A 199 -2.33 -12.16 23.98
C GLU A 199 -3.49 -11.98 24.98
N ASP A 200 -4.46 -11.15 24.60
CA ASP A 200 -5.71 -10.99 25.35
C ASP A 200 -6.90 -11.29 24.44
N MET A 201 -7.59 -12.39 24.76
CA MET A 201 -8.75 -12.83 23.98
C MET A 201 -9.94 -11.87 24.12
N ALA A 202 -10.02 -11.09 25.19
CA ALA A 202 -11.11 -10.13 25.38
C ALA A 202 -11.06 -8.96 24.41
N ILE A 203 -9.86 -8.55 23.99
CA ILE A 203 -9.66 -7.43 23.06
C ILE A 203 -9.28 -7.88 21.64
N SER A 204 -9.16 -9.18 21.41
CA SER A 204 -8.77 -9.73 20.11
C SER A 204 -9.95 -9.79 19.14
N CYS A 205 -9.79 -9.22 17.93
CA CYS A 205 -10.76 -9.42 16.85
C CYS A 205 -10.90 -10.90 16.43
N ARG A 206 -9.99 -11.77 16.85
CA ARG A 206 -10.06 -13.20 16.56
C ARG A 206 -11.21 -13.86 17.33
N SER A 207 -11.44 -13.47 18.56
CA SER A 207 -12.52 -13.96 19.44
C SER A 207 -13.78 -13.12 19.37
N ASN A 208 -13.64 -11.81 19.18
CA ASN A 208 -14.72 -10.84 19.17
C ASN A 208 -14.75 -10.07 17.83
N CYS A 209 -15.06 -10.77 16.74
CA CYS A 209 -15.08 -10.17 15.42
C CYS A 209 -16.26 -9.20 15.27
N ILE A 210 -15.94 -7.93 14.98
CA ILE A 210 -16.89 -6.84 14.71
C ILE A 210 -16.80 -6.37 13.25
N CYS A 211 -16.37 -7.27 12.35
CA CYS A 211 -16.31 -6.96 10.93
C CYS A 211 -17.72 -6.65 10.37
N PRO A 212 -17.83 -5.71 9.43
CA PRO A 212 -19.10 -5.38 8.80
C PRO A 212 -19.73 -6.61 8.12
N PRO A 213 -21.07 -6.68 8.03
CA PRO A 213 -21.72 -7.73 7.27
C PRO A 213 -21.23 -7.80 5.83
N GLY A 214 -20.99 -9.02 5.33
CA GLY A 214 -20.48 -9.26 3.98
C GLY A 214 -18.98 -9.05 3.79
N ALA A 215 -18.19 -8.87 4.86
CA ALA A 215 -16.73 -8.92 4.77
C ALA A 215 -16.27 -10.31 4.31
N LYS A 216 -15.51 -10.36 3.20
CA LYS A 216 -15.03 -11.62 2.59
C LYS A 216 -13.97 -12.30 3.45
N HIS A 217 -13.12 -11.52 4.14
CA HIS A 217 -12.07 -12.00 5.02
C HIS A 217 -12.39 -11.71 6.49
N LYS A 218 -12.58 -12.76 7.28
CA LYS A 218 -12.86 -12.63 8.72
C LYS A 218 -11.56 -12.64 9.51
N CYS A 219 -11.46 -11.77 10.51
CA CYS A 219 -10.33 -11.75 11.45
C CYS A 219 -10.15 -13.09 12.17
N THR A 220 -11.23 -13.85 12.35
CA THR A 220 -11.25 -15.18 12.97
C THR A 220 -10.43 -16.24 12.22
N GLU A 221 -10.26 -16.07 10.91
CA GLU A 221 -9.52 -16.99 10.04
C GLU A 221 -8.01 -16.71 10.01
N ARG A 222 -7.58 -15.56 10.53
CA ARG A 222 -6.16 -15.18 10.57
C ARG A 222 -5.42 -15.95 11.66
N ARG A 223 -4.24 -16.48 11.33
CA ARG A 223 -3.36 -17.18 12.27
C ARG A 223 -2.94 -16.29 13.44
N ALA A 224 -2.69 -15.02 13.19
CA ALA A 224 -2.39 -14.00 14.18
C ALA A 224 -2.86 -12.63 13.68
N ILE A 225 -3.30 -11.76 14.61
CA ILE A 225 -3.64 -10.37 14.32
C ILE A 225 -2.51 -9.51 14.84
N PRO A 226 -1.73 -8.86 13.97
CA PRO A 226 -0.64 -8.00 14.43
C PRO A 226 -1.19 -6.76 15.13
N GLY A 227 -0.52 -6.35 16.21
CA GLY A 227 -0.72 -5.04 16.81
C GLY A 227 -0.30 -3.93 15.82
N SER A 228 -0.92 -2.77 15.93
CA SER A 228 -0.57 -1.62 15.08
C SER A 228 -0.96 -0.30 15.73
N VAL A 229 -0.27 0.76 15.34
CA VAL A 229 -0.51 2.15 15.76
C VAL A 229 -0.56 3.06 14.55
N ALA A 230 -1.08 4.28 14.71
CA ALA A 230 -1.31 5.18 13.58
C ALA A 230 -0.02 5.60 12.86
N PHE A 231 1.03 5.91 13.62
CA PHE A 231 2.24 6.56 13.11
C PHE A 231 3.27 5.62 12.49
N VAL A 232 3.07 4.30 12.52
CA VAL A 232 4.00 3.34 11.91
C VAL A 232 3.61 3.04 10.46
N PRO A 233 2.45 2.46 10.15
CA PRO A 233 2.10 2.17 8.75
C PRO A 233 1.91 3.44 7.91
N SER A 234 1.53 4.57 8.51
CA SER A 234 1.44 5.85 7.82
C SER A 234 2.80 6.33 7.31
N VAL A 235 3.83 6.28 8.14
CA VAL A 235 5.20 6.65 7.75
C VAL A 235 5.71 5.72 6.64
N VAL A 236 5.44 4.42 6.72
CA VAL A 236 5.77 3.48 5.63
C VAL A 236 5.10 3.89 4.31
N GLY A 237 3.82 4.24 4.35
CA GLY A 237 3.09 4.71 3.17
C GLY A 237 3.67 5.99 2.58
N LEU A 238 4.04 6.96 3.42
CA LEU A 238 4.67 8.20 2.99
C LEU A 238 6.07 7.99 2.38
N ILE A 239 6.89 7.10 2.96
CA ILE A 239 8.20 6.71 2.40
C ILE A 239 8.01 6.07 1.02
N ILE A 240 7.07 5.12 0.88
CA ILE A 240 6.76 4.47 -0.40
C ILE A 240 6.35 5.51 -1.45
N ALA A 241 5.43 6.41 -1.11
CA ALA A 241 4.98 7.46 -2.02
C ALA A 241 6.13 8.35 -2.50
N GLY A 242 7.04 8.74 -1.58
CA GLY A 242 8.23 9.51 -1.93
C GLY A 242 9.15 8.77 -2.90
N GLU A 243 9.31 7.44 -2.74
CA GLU A 243 10.11 6.62 -3.67
C GLU A 243 9.43 6.47 -5.03
N VAL A 244 8.10 6.30 -5.07
CA VAL A 244 7.33 6.26 -6.32
C VAL A 244 7.50 7.56 -7.10
N VAL A 245 7.34 8.72 -6.43
CA VAL A 245 7.53 10.03 -7.07
C VAL A 245 8.95 10.17 -7.63
N LYS A 246 9.98 9.87 -6.83
CA LYS A 246 11.38 9.94 -7.27
C LYS A 246 11.67 9.04 -8.48
N ASP A 247 11.10 7.84 -8.50
CA ASP A 247 11.28 6.92 -9.62
C ASP A 247 10.56 7.41 -10.88
N LEU A 248 9.34 7.95 -10.75
CA LEU A 248 8.55 8.46 -11.88
C LEU A 248 9.18 9.69 -12.54
N VAL A 249 9.88 10.54 -11.77
CA VAL A 249 10.49 11.81 -12.27
C VAL A 249 11.99 11.73 -12.44
N LYS A 250 12.59 10.54 -12.39
CA LYS A 250 14.04 10.35 -12.35
C LYS A 250 14.80 10.96 -13.53
N ASP A 251 14.15 11.03 -14.68
CA ASP A 251 14.77 11.48 -15.93
C ASP A 251 14.24 12.88 -16.36
N CYS A 252 13.64 13.62 -15.43
CA CYS A 252 13.17 15.00 -15.62
C CYS A 252 14.21 16.02 -15.18
#